data_cc184d7fa1eb93c5df33ea316ed9921d
#
_entry.id   cc184d7fa1eb93c5df33ea316ed9921d
#
_cell.length_a   1.000
_cell.length_b   1.000
_cell.length_c   1.000
_cell.angle_alpha   90.00
_cell.angle_beta   90.00
_cell.angle_gamma   90.00
#
_symmetry.space_group_name_H-M   'P 1'
#
loop_
_entity.id
_entity.type
_entity.pdbx_description
1 polymer ?
#
loop_
_entity_poly.entity_id
_entity_poly.type
_entity_poly.pdbx_seq_one_letter_code
_entity_poly.pdbx_strand_id
1 'polypeptide(L)'
;MRIAIVKLSALGDIVHAMIVLQFIKKFNSEILIDWIVEKSYKDLLESHSDINKVHVVNFRQSKEKKSLLALIEQLKMLRKLEAYDFVIDMQGLIKSAVISKLIPSKQTLGFDKFSTRESIASIFYSKTLNFAYHNNIIERNTALIEFALGISISKNEIQEKLSFLHPRFQKLDFNISSTKNNVILIP
;
A
#
# COMPACT_ATOMS: atom_id res chain seq x y z
N MET A 1 -7.11 2.05 17.40
CA MET A 1 -6.38 2.89 16.42
C MET A 1 -6.71 2.43 15.02
N ARG A 2 -6.88 3.37 14.08
CA ARG A 2 -7.14 3.06 12.66
C ARG A 2 -6.07 3.68 11.77
N ILE A 3 -5.55 2.90 10.85
CA ILE A 3 -4.50 3.29 9.90
C ILE A 3 -5.00 3.06 8.48
N ALA A 4 -4.78 4.01 7.59
CA ALA A 4 -4.96 3.83 6.16
C ALA A 4 -3.59 3.82 5.46
N ILE A 5 -3.30 2.77 4.71
CA ILE A 5 -2.10 2.66 3.87
C ILE A 5 -2.48 3.03 2.44
N VAL A 6 -1.77 3.98 1.85
CA VAL A 6 -1.94 4.37 0.45
C VAL A 6 -0.77 3.80 -0.36
N LYS A 7 -1.04 2.73 -1.09
CA LYS A 7 -0.13 2.13 -2.07
C LYS A 7 -0.93 1.66 -3.26
N LEU A 8 -0.93 2.45 -4.33
CA LEU A 8 -1.87 2.34 -5.44
C LEU A 8 -1.42 1.30 -6.48
N SER A 9 -0.14 1.22 -6.73
CA SER A 9 0.53 0.42 -7.78
C SER A 9 2.05 0.39 -7.54
N ALA A 10 2.89 -0.40 -8.24
CA ALA A 10 2.50 -1.50 -9.08
C ALA A 10 2.45 -2.80 -8.26
N LEU A 11 2.17 -3.94 -8.92
CA LEU A 11 2.01 -5.23 -8.24
C LEU A 11 3.16 -5.54 -7.28
N GLY A 12 4.40 -5.52 -7.76
CA GLY A 12 5.59 -5.80 -6.94
C GLY A 12 5.74 -4.82 -5.77
N ASP A 13 5.48 -3.53 -5.99
CA ASP A 13 5.56 -2.51 -4.94
C ASP A 13 4.50 -2.71 -3.85
N ILE A 14 3.29 -3.16 -4.24
CA ILE A 14 2.22 -3.49 -3.29
C ILE A 14 2.64 -4.70 -2.45
N VAL A 15 3.16 -5.76 -3.09
CA VAL A 15 3.67 -6.95 -2.40
C VAL A 15 4.77 -6.57 -1.40
N HIS A 16 5.74 -5.75 -1.80
CA HIS A 16 6.79 -5.27 -0.89
C HIS A 16 6.24 -4.43 0.27
N ALA A 17 5.15 -3.68 0.04
CA ALA A 17 4.53 -2.89 1.10
C ALA A 17 3.70 -3.76 2.07
N MET A 18 3.12 -4.87 1.61
CA MET A 18 2.32 -5.76 2.47
C MET A 18 3.09 -6.35 3.65
N ILE A 19 4.41 -6.42 3.55
CA ILE A 19 5.26 -6.91 4.64
C ILE A 19 5.03 -6.16 5.96
N VAL A 20 4.67 -4.89 5.91
CA VAL A 20 4.49 -4.06 7.11
C VAL A 20 3.29 -4.49 7.95
N LEU A 21 2.31 -5.18 7.35
CA LEU A 21 1.08 -5.61 8.03
C LEU A 21 1.40 -6.45 9.25
N GLN A 22 2.30 -7.45 9.12
CA GLN A 22 2.69 -8.32 10.22
C GLN A 22 3.36 -7.55 11.37
N PHE A 23 4.17 -6.53 11.06
CA PHE A 23 4.83 -5.73 12.10
C PHE A 23 3.84 -4.81 12.82
N ILE A 24 2.88 -4.23 12.10
CA ILE A 24 1.79 -3.46 12.72
C ILE A 24 0.97 -4.36 13.65
N LYS A 25 0.59 -5.55 13.20
CA LYS A 25 -0.21 -6.50 14.00
C LYS A 25 0.57 -7.11 15.15
N LYS A 26 1.88 -7.33 15.00
CA LYS A 26 2.77 -7.74 16.09
C LYS A 26 2.86 -6.67 17.19
N PHE A 27 2.91 -5.40 16.80
CA PHE A 27 2.91 -4.27 17.74
C PHE A 27 1.58 -4.18 18.50
N ASN A 28 0.46 -4.23 17.77
CA ASN A 28 -0.87 -4.26 18.36
C ASN A 28 -1.89 -4.86 17.38
N SER A 29 -2.41 -6.04 17.73
CA SER A 29 -3.37 -6.81 16.91
C SER A 29 -4.70 -6.07 16.68
N GLU A 30 -5.08 -5.15 17.59
CA GLU A 30 -6.34 -4.40 17.54
C GLU A 30 -6.31 -3.22 16.57
N ILE A 31 -5.17 -2.92 15.94
CA ILE A 31 -5.09 -1.86 14.94
C ILE A 31 -5.89 -2.26 13.70
N LEU A 32 -6.86 -1.44 13.34
CA LEU A 32 -7.60 -1.61 12.08
C LEU A 32 -6.81 -0.98 10.95
N ILE A 33 -6.50 -1.78 9.92
CA ILE A 33 -5.70 -1.38 8.78
C ILE A 33 -6.59 -1.39 7.54
N ASP A 34 -6.81 -0.23 6.95
CA ASP A 34 -7.48 -0.10 5.67
C ASP A 34 -6.42 0.17 4.58
N TRP A 35 -6.68 -0.29 3.35
CA TRP A 35 -5.75 -0.11 2.24
C TRP A 35 -6.41 0.57 1.05
N ILE A 36 -5.76 1.58 0.49
CA ILE A 36 -6.21 2.30 -0.71
C ILE A 36 -5.36 1.84 -1.89
N VAL A 37 -6.03 1.31 -2.92
CA VAL A 37 -5.37 0.65 -4.06
C VAL A 37 -6.10 0.92 -5.37
N GLU A 38 -5.38 0.85 -6.50
CA GLU A 38 -5.98 0.82 -7.85
C GLU A 38 -6.78 -0.48 -8.06
N LYS A 39 -7.89 -0.37 -8.79
CA LYS A 39 -8.83 -1.47 -9.06
C LYS A 39 -8.15 -2.76 -9.54
N SER A 40 -7.13 -2.63 -10.36
CA SER A 40 -6.41 -3.77 -10.94
C SER A 40 -5.69 -4.67 -9.92
N TYR A 41 -5.48 -4.18 -8.69
CA TYR A 41 -4.73 -4.90 -7.65
C TYR A 41 -5.58 -5.24 -6.41
N LYS A 42 -6.89 -5.00 -6.49
CA LYS A 42 -7.83 -5.22 -5.39
C LYS A 42 -7.75 -6.65 -4.84
N ASP A 43 -7.83 -7.62 -5.74
CA ASP A 43 -7.93 -9.05 -5.39
C ASP A 43 -6.71 -9.57 -4.62
N LEU A 44 -5.54 -8.92 -4.79
CA LEU A 44 -4.33 -9.23 -4.04
C LEU A 44 -4.49 -8.98 -2.54
N LEU A 45 -5.30 -7.97 -2.18
CA LEU A 45 -5.44 -7.44 -0.82
C LEU A 45 -6.70 -7.90 -0.10
N GLU A 46 -7.78 -8.17 -0.83
CA GLU A 46 -9.10 -8.46 -0.23
C GLU A 46 -9.16 -9.73 0.64
N SER A 47 -8.27 -10.68 0.38
CA SER A 47 -8.23 -11.94 1.14
C SER A 47 -7.23 -11.91 2.30
N HIS A 48 -6.53 -10.80 2.52
CA HIS A 48 -5.50 -10.72 3.56
C HIS A 48 -6.15 -10.47 4.93
N SER A 49 -5.92 -11.37 5.88
CA SER A 49 -6.54 -11.36 7.22
C SER A 49 -6.26 -10.09 8.03
N ASP A 50 -5.11 -9.47 7.82
CA ASP A 50 -4.69 -8.28 8.57
C ASP A 50 -5.24 -6.98 8.00
N ILE A 51 -5.89 -7.02 6.83
CA ILE A 51 -6.54 -5.87 6.21
C ILE A 51 -8.02 -5.85 6.58
N ASN A 52 -8.45 -4.77 7.21
CA ASN A 52 -9.84 -4.58 7.61
C ASN A 52 -10.73 -4.22 6.41
N LYS A 53 -10.32 -3.25 5.59
CA LYS A 53 -11.05 -2.85 4.37
C LYS A 53 -10.09 -2.47 3.25
N VAL A 54 -10.48 -2.82 2.01
CA VAL A 54 -9.79 -2.39 0.79
C VAL A 54 -10.64 -1.33 0.08
N HIS A 55 -10.13 -0.12 -0.01
CA HIS A 55 -10.75 0.99 -0.73
C HIS A 55 -10.17 1.10 -2.13
N VAL A 56 -11.03 0.96 -3.13
CA VAL A 56 -10.62 0.91 -4.52
C VAL A 56 -10.74 2.27 -5.18
N VAL A 57 -9.69 2.71 -5.86
CA VAL A 57 -9.70 3.84 -6.77
C VAL A 57 -9.47 3.34 -8.21
N ASN A 58 -10.06 4.01 -9.20
CA ASN A 58 -9.96 3.60 -10.60
C ASN A 58 -9.62 4.79 -11.49
N PHE A 59 -8.41 5.27 -11.36
CA PHE A 59 -7.95 6.41 -12.16
C PHE A 59 -7.71 6.07 -13.62
N ARG A 60 -7.35 4.82 -13.90
CA ARG A 60 -7.15 4.35 -15.28
C ARG A 60 -8.44 4.50 -16.08
N GLN A 61 -9.56 4.03 -15.54
CA GLN A 61 -10.87 4.16 -16.21
C GLN A 61 -11.28 5.63 -16.39
N SER A 62 -11.04 6.48 -15.39
CA SER A 62 -11.32 7.92 -15.48
C SER A 62 -10.50 8.58 -16.59
N LYS A 63 -9.25 8.17 -16.76
CA LYS A 63 -8.37 8.65 -17.84
C LYS A 63 -8.81 8.15 -19.20
N GLU A 64 -9.14 6.87 -19.36
CA GLU A 64 -9.60 6.24 -20.59
C GLU A 64 -10.94 6.84 -21.06
N LYS A 65 -11.88 7.06 -20.13
CA LYS A 65 -13.17 7.69 -20.41
C LYS A 65 -13.12 9.21 -20.48
N LYS A 66 -11.95 9.84 -20.24
CA LYS A 66 -11.78 11.30 -20.14
C LYS A 66 -12.84 11.96 -19.24
N SER A 67 -13.30 11.27 -18.20
CA SER A 67 -14.40 11.70 -17.36
C SER A 67 -13.87 12.35 -16.06
N LEU A 68 -13.84 13.66 -16.05
CA LEU A 68 -13.58 14.46 -14.85
C LEU A 68 -14.60 14.20 -13.75
N LEU A 69 -15.86 13.96 -14.09
CA LEU A 69 -16.92 13.68 -13.13
C LEU A 69 -16.63 12.39 -12.36
N ALA A 70 -16.24 11.30 -13.04
CA ALA A 70 -15.88 10.06 -12.39
C ALA A 70 -14.66 10.20 -11.45
N LEU A 71 -13.70 11.05 -11.79
CA LEU A 71 -12.58 11.37 -10.92
C LEU A 71 -13.06 12.12 -9.66
N ILE A 72 -13.89 13.15 -9.84
CA ILE A 72 -14.43 13.95 -8.73
C ILE A 72 -15.26 13.08 -7.78
N GLU A 73 -16.07 12.15 -8.31
CA GLU A 73 -16.85 11.23 -7.48
C GLU A 73 -15.97 10.31 -6.63
N GLN A 74 -14.89 9.78 -7.21
CA GLN A 74 -13.93 8.97 -6.45
C GLN A 74 -13.26 9.79 -5.33
N LEU A 75 -12.85 11.02 -5.63
CA LEU A 75 -12.26 11.91 -4.61
C LEU A 75 -13.27 12.29 -3.53
N LYS A 76 -14.55 12.51 -3.87
CA LYS A 76 -15.62 12.73 -2.89
C LYS A 76 -15.85 11.51 -2.00
N MET A 77 -15.76 10.30 -2.56
CA MET A 77 -15.89 9.06 -1.80
C MET A 77 -14.77 8.93 -0.75
N LEU A 78 -13.54 9.25 -1.11
CA LEU A 78 -12.41 9.23 -0.17
C LEU A 78 -12.59 10.21 0.99
N ARG A 79 -13.18 11.38 0.75
CA ARG A 79 -13.49 12.38 1.78
C ARG A 79 -14.59 11.94 2.76
N LYS A 80 -15.41 10.96 2.39
CA LYS A 80 -16.49 10.42 3.23
C LYS A 80 -16.05 9.23 4.07
N LEU A 81 -14.81 8.79 3.95
CA LEU A 81 -14.28 7.72 4.79
C LEU A 81 -14.29 8.16 6.26
N GLU A 82 -14.41 7.19 7.15
CA GLU A 82 -14.23 7.44 8.58
C GLU A 82 -12.82 7.97 8.86
N ALA A 83 -12.69 8.80 9.88
CA ALA A 83 -11.40 9.40 10.22
C ALA A 83 -10.39 8.36 10.71
N TYR A 84 -9.16 8.48 10.23
CA TYR A 84 -8.03 7.66 10.63
C TYR A 84 -7.14 8.39 11.64
N ASP A 85 -6.42 7.64 12.46
CA ASP A 85 -5.34 8.20 13.25
C ASP A 85 -4.17 8.58 12.35
N PHE A 86 -3.83 7.68 11.41
CA PHE A 86 -2.77 7.89 10.43
C PHE A 86 -3.23 7.50 9.02
N VAL A 87 -2.91 8.35 8.05
CA VAL A 87 -2.86 7.99 6.63
C VAL A 87 -1.40 7.97 6.21
N ILE A 88 -0.91 6.82 5.74
CA ILE A 88 0.50 6.58 5.43
C ILE A 88 0.65 6.36 3.93
N ASP A 89 1.28 7.31 3.25
CA ASP A 89 1.57 7.19 1.82
C ASP A 89 2.91 6.48 1.60
N MET A 90 2.83 5.23 1.18
CA MET A 90 3.98 4.40 0.80
C MET A 90 4.32 4.48 -0.68
N GLN A 91 3.53 5.24 -1.47
CA GLN A 91 3.77 5.43 -2.90
C GLN A 91 4.74 6.58 -3.17
N GLY A 92 4.53 7.73 -2.51
CA GLY A 92 5.38 8.90 -2.65
C GLY A 92 5.29 9.60 -4.01
N LEU A 93 4.12 9.59 -4.63
CA LEU A 93 3.82 10.31 -5.87
C LEU A 93 2.77 11.41 -5.61
N ILE A 94 2.73 12.45 -6.44
CA ILE A 94 1.74 13.54 -6.30
C ILE A 94 0.32 12.98 -6.24
N LYS A 95 0.01 12.01 -7.10
CA LYS A 95 -1.31 11.37 -7.15
C LYS A 95 -1.68 10.73 -5.80
N SER A 96 -0.80 9.95 -5.21
CA SER A 96 -1.04 9.28 -3.92
C SER A 96 -1.06 10.27 -2.77
N ALA A 97 -0.21 11.28 -2.81
CA ALA A 97 -0.15 12.33 -1.79
C ALA A 97 -1.44 13.16 -1.74
N VAL A 98 -2.01 13.51 -2.89
CA VAL A 98 -3.33 14.16 -2.97
C VAL A 98 -4.43 13.27 -2.40
N ILE A 99 -4.44 11.97 -2.75
CA ILE A 99 -5.38 11.00 -2.18
C ILE A 99 -5.25 10.97 -0.65
N SER A 100 -4.02 10.82 -0.16
CA SER A 100 -3.74 10.75 1.28
C SER A 100 -4.23 11.99 2.02
N LYS A 101 -4.05 13.17 1.41
CA LYS A 101 -4.52 14.44 1.97
C LYS A 101 -6.05 14.58 2.02
N LEU A 102 -6.77 13.92 1.09
CA LEU A 102 -8.22 13.99 1.00
C LEU A 102 -8.91 13.07 2.02
N ILE A 103 -8.24 12.04 2.48
CA ILE A 103 -8.76 11.08 3.47
C ILE A 103 -8.76 11.75 4.85
N PRO A 104 -9.90 11.78 5.57
CA PRO A 104 -9.96 12.34 6.91
C PRO A 104 -8.99 11.64 7.86
N SER A 105 -8.08 12.39 8.49
CA SER A 105 -7.10 11.81 9.41
C SER A 105 -6.54 12.85 10.37
N LYS A 106 -6.04 12.38 11.53
CA LYS A 106 -5.29 13.23 12.46
C LYS A 106 -3.92 13.61 11.88
N GLN A 107 -3.26 12.67 11.19
CA GLN A 107 -1.96 12.89 10.58
C GLN A 107 -1.86 12.15 9.24
N THR A 108 -1.29 12.83 8.26
CA THR A 108 -0.92 12.25 6.96
C THR A 108 0.60 12.17 6.90
N LEU A 109 1.13 10.98 6.68
CA LEU A 109 2.55 10.67 6.74
C LEU A 109 3.06 10.22 5.38
N GLY A 110 4.28 10.59 5.05
CA GLY A 110 4.96 10.15 3.83
C GLY A 110 6.45 10.49 3.89
N PHE A 111 7.13 10.31 2.77
CA PHE A 111 8.55 10.67 2.65
C PHE A 111 8.73 12.16 2.39
N ASP A 112 9.85 12.71 2.80
CA ASP A 112 10.21 14.09 2.52
C ASP A 112 10.60 14.32 1.04
N LYS A 113 10.85 15.58 0.68
CA LYS A 113 11.19 15.99 -0.69
C LYS A 113 12.47 15.36 -1.25
N PHE A 114 13.38 14.92 -0.42
CA PHE A 114 14.65 14.27 -0.82
C PHE A 114 14.52 12.76 -0.93
N SER A 115 13.46 12.21 -0.36
CA SER A 115 13.22 10.78 -0.23
C SER A 115 12.11 10.27 -1.16
N THR A 116 11.48 11.14 -1.94
CA THR A 116 10.43 10.78 -2.92
C THR A 116 10.92 10.94 -4.35
N ARG A 117 10.31 10.19 -5.27
CA ARG A 117 10.53 10.38 -6.71
C ARG A 117 10.00 11.73 -7.19
N GLU A 118 8.86 12.15 -6.64
CA GLU A 118 8.20 13.42 -6.95
C GLU A 118 8.22 14.31 -5.70
N SER A 119 9.23 15.16 -5.58
CA SER A 119 9.50 15.98 -4.39
C SER A 119 8.30 16.81 -3.92
N ILE A 120 7.46 17.26 -4.86
CA ILE A 120 6.23 18.02 -4.58
C ILE A 120 5.23 17.20 -3.74
N ALA A 121 5.26 15.88 -3.79
CA ALA A 121 4.37 15.04 -2.99
C ALA A 121 4.48 15.36 -1.49
N SER A 122 5.67 15.71 -1.02
CA SER A 122 5.93 15.98 0.40
C SER A 122 5.12 17.11 1.01
N ILE A 123 4.67 18.08 0.21
CA ILE A 123 3.88 19.22 0.72
C ILE A 123 2.47 18.84 1.20
N PHE A 124 1.97 17.67 0.79
CA PHE A 124 0.64 17.18 1.16
C PHE A 124 0.62 16.44 2.50
N TYR A 125 1.79 16.07 3.04
CA TYR A 125 1.89 15.36 4.31
C TYR A 125 1.98 16.33 5.49
N SER A 126 1.39 15.96 6.62
CA SER A 126 1.51 16.70 7.87
C SER A 126 2.83 16.44 8.58
N LYS A 127 3.41 15.24 8.37
CA LYS A 127 4.75 14.86 8.81
C LYS A 127 5.46 14.07 7.74
N THR A 128 6.76 14.25 7.62
CA THR A 128 7.58 13.57 6.60
C THR A 128 8.78 12.88 7.23
N LEU A 129 9.14 11.75 6.66
CA LEU A 129 10.33 10.97 7.02
C LEU A 129 11.42 11.20 5.97
N ASN A 130 12.63 11.55 6.43
CA ASN A 130 13.82 11.49 5.60
C ASN A 130 14.38 10.06 5.61
N PHE A 131 14.40 9.41 4.47
CA PHE A 131 14.96 8.07 4.29
C PHE A 131 15.38 7.89 2.83
N ALA A 132 16.67 7.71 2.61
CA ALA A 132 17.27 7.77 1.28
C ALA A 132 16.52 6.93 0.23
N TYR A 133 16.24 7.54 -0.93
CA TYR A 133 15.43 6.93 -2.00
C TYR A 133 16.01 5.62 -2.54
N HIS A 134 17.34 5.50 -2.53
CA HIS A 134 18.07 4.33 -3.07
C HIS A 134 18.11 3.12 -2.10
N ASN A 135 17.65 3.28 -0.87
CA ASN A 135 17.60 2.18 0.09
C ASN A 135 16.58 1.13 -0.34
N ASN A 136 16.73 -0.06 0.22
CA ASN A 136 15.83 -1.18 -0.04
C ASN A 136 14.37 -0.78 0.22
N ILE A 137 13.46 -1.15 -0.69
CA ILE A 137 12.05 -0.76 -0.61
C ILE A 137 11.35 -1.32 0.63
N ILE A 138 11.75 -2.48 1.11
CA ILE A 138 11.22 -3.06 2.34
C ILE A 138 11.65 -2.23 3.54
N GLU A 139 12.94 -1.85 3.62
CA GLU A 139 13.45 -0.98 4.68
C GLU A 139 12.76 0.38 4.67
N ARG A 140 12.50 0.94 3.49
CA ARG A 140 11.75 2.20 3.35
C ARG A 140 10.32 2.09 3.87
N ASN A 141 9.61 1.02 3.51
CA ASN A 141 8.23 0.81 3.94
C ASN A 141 8.17 0.56 5.47
N THR A 142 9.10 -0.21 6.02
CA THR A 142 9.17 -0.44 7.47
C THR A 142 9.51 0.83 8.23
N ALA A 143 10.46 1.64 7.74
CA ALA A 143 10.82 2.92 8.37
C ALA A 143 9.63 3.89 8.45
N LEU A 144 8.72 3.91 7.46
CA LEU A 144 7.49 4.71 7.55
C LEU A 144 6.56 4.22 8.68
N ILE A 145 6.47 2.91 8.90
CA ILE A 145 5.69 2.36 10.00
C ILE A 145 6.34 2.64 11.34
N GLU A 146 7.66 2.48 11.44
CA GLU A 146 8.41 2.87 12.64
C GLU A 146 8.17 4.33 13.00
N PHE A 147 8.24 5.21 12.01
CA PHE A 147 7.99 6.64 12.18
C PHE A 147 6.53 6.94 12.58
N ALA A 148 5.56 6.22 12.01
CA ALA A 148 4.14 6.42 12.30
C ALA A 148 3.75 5.96 13.70
N LEU A 149 4.28 4.81 14.14
CA LEU A 149 3.89 4.15 15.38
C LEU A 149 4.85 4.40 16.55
N GLY A 150 6.02 4.99 16.30
CA GLY A 150 7.05 5.18 17.32
C GLY A 150 7.67 3.85 17.79
N ILE A 151 7.75 2.86 16.92
CA ILE A 151 8.33 1.53 17.18
C ILE A 151 9.67 1.37 16.47
N SER A 152 10.39 0.30 16.80
CA SER A 152 11.61 -0.11 16.09
C SER A 152 11.45 -1.54 15.59
N ILE A 153 11.80 -1.78 14.33
CA ILE A 153 11.76 -3.08 13.67
C ILE A 153 13.18 -3.46 13.28
N SER A 154 13.73 -4.46 13.93
CA SER A 154 15.10 -4.88 13.69
C SER A 154 15.29 -5.52 12.31
N LYS A 155 16.53 -5.47 11.79
CA LYS A 155 16.87 -6.16 10.53
C LYS A 155 16.62 -7.66 10.59
N ASN A 156 16.82 -8.29 11.75
CA ASN A 156 16.55 -9.71 11.95
C ASN A 156 15.06 -10.00 11.81
N GLU A 157 14.17 -9.18 12.38
CA GLU A 157 12.73 -9.32 12.22
C GLU A 157 12.29 -9.21 10.75
N ILE A 158 12.93 -8.31 9.99
CA ILE A 158 12.66 -8.19 8.55
C ILE A 158 13.13 -9.45 7.78
N GLN A 159 14.24 -10.05 8.17
CA GLN A 159 14.77 -11.28 7.56
C GLN A 159 13.93 -12.53 7.92
N GLU A 160 13.48 -12.62 9.15
CA GLU A 160 12.67 -13.72 9.70
C GLU A 160 11.16 -13.54 9.44
N LYS A 161 10.80 -12.61 8.56
CA LYS A 161 9.39 -12.36 8.23
C LYS A 161 8.64 -13.63 7.83
N LEU A 162 7.41 -13.75 8.31
CA LEU A 162 6.52 -14.83 7.93
C LEU A 162 6.01 -14.64 6.49
N SER A 163 5.59 -15.74 5.87
CA SER A 163 4.84 -15.69 4.62
C SER A 163 3.54 -14.92 4.83
N PHE A 164 3.27 -13.95 3.97
CA PHE A 164 2.11 -13.06 4.08
C PHE A 164 1.24 -13.05 2.82
N LEU A 165 1.68 -13.71 1.76
CA LEU A 165 0.87 -13.90 0.57
C LEU A 165 0.14 -15.23 0.68
N HIS A 166 -1.18 -15.16 0.74
CA HIS A 166 -2.06 -16.32 0.69
C HIS A 166 -2.87 -16.27 -0.60
N PRO A 167 -2.28 -16.66 -1.75
CA PRO A 167 -3.01 -16.63 -3.01
C PRO A 167 -4.20 -17.56 -2.93
N ARG A 168 -5.38 -17.08 -3.33
CA ARG A 168 -6.51 -17.97 -3.61
C ARG A 168 -6.13 -18.76 -4.86
N PHE A 169 -5.66 -19.98 -4.68
CA PHE A 169 -5.48 -20.88 -5.80
C PHE A 169 -6.87 -21.21 -6.38
N GLN A 170 -7.24 -20.61 -7.48
CA GLN A 170 -8.09 -21.33 -8.42
C GLN A 170 -7.25 -22.52 -8.89
N LYS A 171 -7.77 -23.73 -8.73
CA LYS A 171 -7.21 -24.91 -9.39
C LYS A 171 -7.18 -24.58 -10.89
N LEU A 172 -6.05 -24.13 -11.37
CA LEU A 172 -5.79 -24.09 -12.78
C LEU A 172 -5.44 -25.54 -13.13
N ASP A 173 -6.33 -26.21 -13.86
CA ASP A 173 -6.06 -27.54 -14.42
C ASP A 173 -4.99 -27.39 -15.52
N PHE A 174 -3.74 -27.35 -15.07
CA PHE A 174 -2.62 -27.47 -16.01
C PHE A 174 -2.41 -28.96 -16.28
N ASN A 175 -2.59 -29.35 -17.53
CA ASN A 175 -2.11 -30.63 -18.04
C ASN A 175 -0.58 -30.61 -18.10
N ILE A 176 0.06 -30.83 -16.96
CA ILE A 176 1.52 -30.97 -16.90
C ILE A 176 1.86 -32.38 -17.39
N SER A 177 2.51 -32.48 -18.54
CA SER A 177 3.00 -33.76 -19.05
C SER A 177 4.13 -34.28 -18.14
N SER A 178 3.97 -35.46 -17.58
CA SER A 178 5.02 -36.14 -16.79
C SER A 178 6.18 -36.65 -17.66
N THR A 179 6.03 -36.69 -18.97
CA THR A 179 6.99 -37.25 -19.94
C THR A 179 7.75 -36.20 -20.75
N LYS A 180 7.45 -34.91 -20.57
CA LYS A 180 8.08 -33.80 -21.30
C LYS A 180 8.60 -32.73 -20.35
N ASN A 181 9.64 -32.01 -20.77
CA ASN A 181 10.10 -30.82 -20.04
C ASN A 181 9.02 -29.75 -20.11
N ASN A 182 8.60 -29.28 -18.94
CA ASN A 182 7.63 -28.20 -18.82
C ASN A 182 8.38 -26.89 -18.50
N VAL A 183 8.08 -25.83 -19.25
CA VAL A 183 8.62 -24.50 -19.01
C VAL A 183 7.49 -23.58 -18.63
N ILE A 184 7.63 -22.92 -17.46
CA ILE A 184 6.69 -21.91 -17.00
C ILE A 184 7.34 -20.54 -17.23
N LEU A 185 6.71 -19.72 -18.06
CA LEU A 185 7.09 -18.31 -18.23
C LEU A 185 6.22 -17.45 -17.33
N ILE A 186 6.89 -16.70 -16.45
CA ILE A 186 6.22 -15.72 -15.58
C ILE A 186 6.52 -14.34 -16.19
N PRO A 187 5.51 -13.61 -16.72
CA PRO A 187 5.70 -12.32 -17.36
C PRO A 187 6.09 -11.22 -16.36
#